data_247ff487b833c66b0f7f07aed2b6a3da
#
_entry.id   247ff487b833c66b0f7f07aed2b6a3da
#
_cell.length_a   1.000
_cell.length_b   1.000
_cell.length_c   1.000
_cell.angle_alpha   90.00
_cell.angle_beta   90.00
_cell.angle_gamma   90.00
#
_symmetry.space_group_name_H-M   'P 1'
#
loop_
_entity.id
_entity.type
_entity.pdbx_description
1 polymer ?
#
loop_
_entity_poly.entity_id
_entity_poly.type
_entity_poly.pdbx_seq_one_letter_code
_entity_poly.pdbx_strand_id
1 'polypeptide(L)'
;MQEAPDLDQRPLAGLPQAEWLDRLAEITVENGHFAVLGRRHMASYIDHGGTLLVSFETVEGIRALSEREEPLGWQMVRDLGWSNLAIIAQGDTWFRDRAVYDYVDRLIDDGFFEDFDRVVFYGAGPCGYAAAAYSVAAPGATVVAIQPQATL
;
A
#
# COMPACT_ATOMS: atom_id res chain seq x y z
N MET A 1 1.86 24.90 -3.33
CA MET A 1 2.81 23.88 -2.83
C MET A 1 2.11 23.02 -1.81
N GLN A 2 2.13 21.73 -2.02
CA GLN A 2 1.50 20.81 -1.09
C GLN A 2 2.44 20.56 0.09
N GLU A 3 1.91 20.67 1.31
CA GLU A 3 2.66 20.40 2.52
C GLU A 3 2.94 18.90 2.63
N ALA A 4 4.14 18.53 3.09
CA ALA A 4 4.50 17.14 3.24
C ALA A 4 3.63 16.45 4.31
N PRO A 5 3.16 15.23 4.06
CA PRO A 5 2.40 14.49 5.06
C PRO A 5 3.22 14.27 6.33
N ASP A 6 2.56 14.43 7.48
CA ASP A 6 3.19 14.17 8.77
C ASP A 6 2.91 12.73 9.18
N LEU A 7 3.92 11.88 9.05
CA LEU A 7 3.83 10.46 9.37
C LEU A 7 4.51 10.12 10.70
N ASP A 8 5.07 11.11 11.39
CA ASP A 8 5.94 10.87 12.54
C ASP A 8 5.36 11.24 13.90
N GLN A 9 4.26 12.00 13.96
CA GLN A 9 3.70 12.45 15.22
C GLN A 9 3.19 11.34 16.11
N ARG A 10 2.74 10.25 15.53
CA ARG A 10 2.15 9.14 16.27
C ARG A 10 2.81 7.82 15.84
N PRO A 11 3.90 7.42 16.53
CA PRO A 11 4.61 6.20 16.16
C PRO A 11 3.75 4.96 16.19
N LEU A 12 3.98 4.06 15.25
CA LEU A 12 3.29 2.77 15.14
C LEU A 12 4.02 1.64 15.86
N ALA A 13 5.31 1.81 16.11
CA ALA A 13 6.14 0.74 16.66
C ALA A 13 5.72 0.34 18.08
N GLY A 14 5.68 -0.97 18.33
CA GLY A 14 5.47 -1.49 19.67
C GLY A 14 4.02 -1.54 20.14
N LEU A 15 3.06 -1.20 19.27
CA LEU A 15 1.65 -1.22 19.65
C LEU A 15 1.06 -2.62 19.55
N PRO A 16 0.09 -2.98 20.43
CA PRO A 16 -0.74 -4.15 20.17
C PRO A 16 -1.45 -4.04 18.82
N GLN A 17 -1.77 -5.18 18.20
CA GLN A 17 -2.26 -5.18 16.81
C GLN A 17 -3.49 -4.30 16.61
N ALA A 18 -4.47 -4.35 17.50
CA ALA A 18 -5.68 -3.54 17.35
C ALA A 18 -5.37 -2.05 17.37
N GLU A 19 -4.47 -1.61 18.27
CA GLU A 19 -4.06 -0.21 18.34
C GLU A 19 -3.21 0.19 17.14
N TRP A 20 -2.38 -0.73 16.64
CA TRP A 20 -1.59 -0.51 15.45
C TRP A 20 -2.48 -0.24 14.22
N LEU A 21 -3.51 -1.06 14.05
CA LEU A 21 -4.47 -0.91 12.94
C LEU A 21 -5.23 0.41 13.06
N ASP A 22 -5.69 0.75 14.25
CA ASP A 22 -6.43 2.00 14.47
C ASP A 22 -5.56 3.22 14.19
N ARG A 23 -4.32 3.18 14.64
CA ARG A 23 -3.40 4.30 14.41
C ARG A 23 -3.01 4.45 12.95
N LEU A 24 -2.77 3.33 12.27
CA LEU A 24 -2.52 3.33 10.84
C LEU A 24 -3.68 4.00 10.09
N ALA A 25 -4.91 3.63 10.43
CA ALA A 25 -6.09 4.20 9.81
C ALA A 25 -6.20 5.71 10.08
N GLU A 26 -5.96 6.15 11.32
CA GLU A 26 -6.03 7.56 11.68
C GLU A 26 -5.03 8.41 10.90
N ILE A 27 -3.77 7.98 10.84
CA ILE A 27 -2.73 8.71 10.12
C ILE A 27 -3.06 8.75 8.63
N THR A 28 -3.53 7.64 8.10
CA THR A 28 -3.85 7.53 6.68
C THR A 28 -5.01 8.44 6.29
N VAL A 29 -6.07 8.48 7.10
CA VAL A 29 -7.23 9.35 6.85
C VAL A 29 -6.82 10.82 6.83
N GLU A 30 -5.91 11.22 7.70
CA GLU A 30 -5.44 12.60 7.75
C GLU A 30 -4.60 13.00 6.53
N ASN A 31 -3.98 12.04 5.85
CA ASN A 31 -3.02 12.30 4.76
C ASN A 31 -3.45 11.70 3.41
N GLY A 32 -4.63 11.15 3.33
CA GLY A 32 -5.10 10.50 2.11
C GLY A 32 -6.42 9.81 2.35
N HIS A 33 -6.48 8.49 2.12
CA HIS A 33 -7.66 7.72 2.48
C HIS A 33 -7.31 6.32 2.98
N PHE A 34 -8.21 5.76 3.78
CA PHE A 34 -8.09 4.40 4.30
C PHE A 34 -9.36 3.63 3.97
N ALA A 35 -9.21 2.39 3.52
CA ALA A 35 -10.35 1.54 3.20
C ALA A 35 -10.15 0.14 3.77
N VAL A 36 -11.21 -0.40 4.37
CA VAL A 36 -11.26 -1.80 4.78
C VAL A 36 -11.77 -2.61 3.61
N LEU A 37 -11.02 -3.64 3.20
CA LEU A 37 -11.32 -4.46 2.04
C LEU A 37 -11.68 -5.87 2.48
N GLY A 38 -12.93 -6.08 2.85
CA GLY A 38 -13.38 -7.35 3.39
C GLY A 38 -12.80 -7.61 4.79
N ARG A 39 -12.54 -8.87 5.10
CA ARG A 39 -12.11 -9.27 6.45
C ARG A 39 -10.59 -9.30 6.63
N ARG A 40 -9.83 -9.44 5.53
CA ARG A 40 -8.40 -9.75 5.61
C ARG A 40 -7.52 -8.75 4.89
N HIS A 41 -8.09 -7.68 4.35
CA HIS A 41 -7.32 -6.71 3.58
C HIS A 41 -7.71 -5.29 3.96
N MET A 42 -6.80 -4.35 3.69
CA MET A 42 -7.02 -2.93 3.85
C MET A 42 -6.15 -2.17 2.85
N ALA A 43 -6.54 -0.93 2.55
CA ALA A 43 -5.78 -0.04 1.70
C ALA A 43 -5.47 1.24 2.46
N SER A 44 -4.21 1.64 2.43
CA SER A 44 -3.72 2.85 3.06
C SER A 44 -3.11 3.74 1.98
N TYR A 45 -3.73 4.88 1.70
CA TYR A 45 -3.24 5.80 0.70
C TYR A 45 -2.76 7.10 1.34
N ILE A 46 -1.49 7.43 1.09
CA ILE A 46 -0.87 8.68 1.49
C ILE A 46 -0.68 9.53 0.23
N ASP A 47 -1.32 10.68 0.19
CA ASP A 47 -1.30 11.59 -0.96
C ASP A 47 -0.18 12.60 -0.80
N HIS A 48 0.70 12.70 -1.80
CA HIS A 48 1.76 13.70 -1.78
C HIS A 48 2.20 14.08 -3.19
N GLY A 49 3.10 13.33 -3.82
CA GLY A 49 3.68 13.70 -5.11
C GLY A 49 3.09 12.97 -6.31
N GLY A 50 3.64 13.26 -7.49
CA GLY A 50 3.16 12.74 -8.77
C GLY A 50 3.62 11.32 -9.12
N THR A 51 4.52 10.73 -8.34
CA THR A 51 4.89 9.32 -8.50
C THR A 51 4.15 8.51 -7.44
N LEU A 52 3.41 7.50 -7.87
CA LEU A 52 2.67 6.61 -6.98
C LEU A 52 3.40 5.27 -6.84
N LEU A 53 3.66 4.88 -5.60
CA LEU A 53 4.10 3.52 -5.29
C LEU A 53 2.89 2.73 -4.80
N VAL A 54 2.52 1.68 -5.53
CA VAL A 54 1.51 0.72 -5.09
C VAL A 54 2.27 -0.46 -4.50
N SER A 55 2.22 -0.61 -3.18
CA SER A 55 2.95 -1.67 -2.48
C SER A 55 1.99 -2.71 -1.94
N PHE A 56 2.32 -3.99 -2.17
CA PHE A 56 1.57 -5.13 -1.64
C PHE A 56 2.34 -5.68 -0.45
N GLU A 57 1.71 -5.67 0.71
CA GLU A 57 2.38 -5.97 1.97
C GLU A 57 1.47 -6.81 2.87
N THR A 58 2.05 -7.41 3.90
CA THR A 58 1.26 -8.08 4.93
C THR A 58 1.47 -7.37 6.26
N VAL A 59 0.47 -7.42 7.15
CA VAL A 59 0.61 -6.88 8.51
C VAL A 59 1.82 -7.50 9.20
N GLU A 60 1.95 -8.82 9.10
CA GLU A 60 3.05 -9.56 9.72
C GLU A 60 4.40 -9.12 9.16
N GLY A 61 4.49 -8.97 7.85
CA GLY A 61 5.74 -8.53 7.19
C GLY A 61 6.12 -7.11 7.57
N ILE A 62 5.16 -6.20 7.57
CA ILE A 62 5.41 -4.81 7.97
C ILE A 62 5.96 -4.77 9.39
N ARG A 63 5.29 -5.44 10.32
CA ARG A 63 5.65 -5.37 11.73
C ARG A 63 6.95 -6.10 12.07
N ALA A 64 7.31 -7.12 11.29
CA ALA A 64 8.54 -7.90 11.51
C ALA A 64 9.77 -7.25 10.87
N LEU A 65 9.61 -6.61 9.71
CA LEU A 65 10.75 -6.15 8.90
C LEU A 65 11.03 -4.66 9.00
N SER A 66 10.05 -3.86 9.38
CA SER A 66 10.22 -2.42 9.52
C SER A 66 10.51 -2.07 10.98
N GLU A 67 11.57 -1.31 11.24
CA GLU A 67 11.88 -0.84 12.58
C GLU A 67 10.77 0.05 13.14
N ARG A 68 10.14 0.84 12.29
CA ARG A 68 9.04 1.72 12.67
C ARG A 68 7.68 1.04 12.58
N GLU A 69 7.63 -0.20 12.09
CA GLU A 69 6.41 -0.96 11.84
C GLU A 69 5.43 -0.17 10.95
N GLU A 70 5.95 0.38 9.88
CA GLU A 70 5.20 1.18 8.90
C GLU A 70 5.21 0.52 7.53
N PRO A 71 4.18 0.76 6.69
CA PRO A 71 4.26 0.36 5.29
C PRO A 71 5.54 0.88 4.63
N LEU A 72 6.13 0.06 3.79
CA LEU A 72 7.39 0.38 3.11
C LEU A 72 7.32 1.72 2.37
N GLY A 73 6.21 1.99 1.73
CA GLY A 73 6.05 3.20 0.94
C GLY A 73 6.12 4.49 1.73
N TRP A 74 5.90 4.45 3.05
CA TRP A 74 5.99 5.67 3.87
C TRP A 74 7.41 6.24 3.87
N GLN A 75 8.43 5.38 3.77
CA GLN A 75 9.81 5.86 3.63
C GLN A 75 10.00 6.60 2.30
N MET A 76 9.38 6.10 1.24
CA MET A 76 9.43 6.76 -0.07
C MET A 76 8.70 8.10 -0.05
N VAL A 77 7.61 8.21 0.69
CA VAL A 77 6.93 9.50 0.89
C VAL A 77 7.87 10.51 1.56
N ARG A 78 8.55 10.09 2.62
CA ARG A 78 9.49 10.98 3.34
C ARG A 78 10.70 11.36 2.50
N ASP A 79 11.34 10.39 1.88
CA ASP A 79 12.65 10.61 1.25
C ASP A 79 12.52 11.13 -0.18
N LEU A 80 11.52 10.71 -0.92
CA LEU A 80 11.40 11.00 -2.34
C LEU A 80 10.17 11.86 -2.70
N GLY A 81 9.30 12.12 -1.74
CA GLY A 81 8.09 12.90 -1.99
C GLY A 81 7.04 12.16 -2.84
N TRP A 82 7.08 10.82 -2.86
CA TRP A 82 6.11 10.03 -3.59
C TRP A 82 4.79 9.93 -2.84
N SER A 83 3.73 9.55 -3.55
CA SER A 83 2.50 9.07 -2.94
C SER A 83 2.59 7.56 -2.76
N ASN A 84 1.84 7.01 -1.81
CA ASN A 84 1.88 5.56 -1.56
C ASN A 84 0.48 5.00 -1.35
N LEU A 85 0.14 4.00 -2.14
CA LEU A 85 -1.03 3.15 -1.92
C LEU A 85 -0.54 1.78 -1.46
N ALA A 86 -0.67 1.49 -0.17
CA ALA A 86 -0.33 0.18 0.38
C ALA A 86 -1.58 -0.68 0.44
N ILE A 87 -1.57 -1.82 -0.24
CA ILE A 87 -2.64 -2.82 -0.14
C ILE A 87 -2.09 -3.91 0.78
N ILE A 88 -2.71 -4.05 1.94
CA ILE A 88 -2.17 -4.80 3.08
C ILE A 88 -3.08 -5.97 3.39
N ALA A 89 -2.49 -7.17 3.48
CA ALA A 89 -3.21 -8.39 3.83
C ALA A 89 -2.89 -8.81 5.26
N GLN A 90 -3.88 -9.38 5.93
CA GLN A 90 -3.66 -10.12 7.18
C GLN A 90 -3.54 -11.59 6.82
N GLY A 91 -2.33 -12.13 6.93
CA GLY A 91 -2.05 -13.50 6.57
C GLY A 91 -1.74 -13.69 5.09
N ASP A 92 -1.67 -14.95 4.70
CA ASP A 92 -1.20 -15.35 3.38
C ASP A 92 -2.39 -15.56 2.43
N THR A 93 -2.86 -14.48 1.83
CA THR A 93 -4.07 -14.47 1.01
C THR A 93 -3.79 -14.43 -0.49
N TRP A 94 -2.56 -14.15 -0.90
CA TRP A 94 -2.16 -13.88 -2.29
C TRP A 94 -2.94 -12.72 -2.92
N PHE A 95 -3.66 -11.94 -2.09
CA PHE A 95 -4.51 -10.80 -2.53
C PHE A 95 -5.61 -11.26 -3.50
N ARG A 96 -6.05 -12.50 -3.36
CA ARG A 96 -7.11 -13.10 -4.19
C ARG A 96 -8.44 -13.03 -3.47
N ASP A 97 -8.89 -11.81 -3.25
CA ASP A 97 -10.14 -11.55 -2.54
C ASP A 97 -10.97 -10.61 -3.41
N ARG A 98 -12.24 -10.91 -3.52
CA ARG A 98 -13.15 -10.08 -4.31
C ARG A 98 -13.14 -8.63 -3.86
N ALA A 99 -13.01 -8.39 -2.55
CA ALA A 99 -12.97 -7.03 -2.03
C ALA A 99 -11.76 -6.25 -2.57
N VAL A 100 -10.62 -6.93 -2.78
CA VAL A 100 -9.43 -6.30 -3.37
C VAL A 100 -9.66 -6.03 -4.85
N TYR A 101 -10.21 -7.00 -5.60
CA TYR A 101 -10.53 -6.81 -7.01
C TYR A 101 -11.49 -5.65 -7.22
N ASP A 102 -12.56 -5.60 -6.43
CA ASP A 102 -13.57 -4.55 -6.53
C ASP A 102 -12.99 -3.18 -6.21
N TYR A 103 -12.10 -3.09 -5.22
CA TYR A 103 -11.43 -1.86 -4.86
C TYR A 103 -10.55 -1.34 -6.01
N VAL A 104 -9.71 -2.21 -6.59
CA VAL A 104 -8.84 -1.82 -7.71
C VAL A 104 -9.67 -1.44 -8.93
N ASP A 105 -10.73 -2.18 -9.23
CA ASP A 105 -11.63 -1.85 -10.34
C ASP A 105 -12.25 -0.46 -10.16
N ARG A 106 -12.63 -0.13 -8.94
CA ARG A 106 -13.19 1.19 -8.62
C ARG A 106 -12.17 2.30 -8.82
N LEU A 107 -10.92 2.05 -8.44
CA LEU A 107 -9.84 3.02 -8.67
C LEU A 107 -9.61 3.24 -10.16
N ILE A 108 -9.67 2.18 -10.96
CA ILE A 108 -9.54 2.27 -12.41
C ILE A 108 -10.70 3.11 -12.98
N ASP A 109 -11.92 2.81 -12.58
CA ASP A 109 -13.11 3.50 -13.07
C ASP A 109 -13.10 5.00 -12.72
N ASP A 110 -12.54 5.32 -11.55
CA ASP A 110 -12.43 6.71 -11.08
C ASP A 110 -11.25 7.46 -11.71
N GLY A 111 -10.40 6.79 -12.50
CA GLY A 111 -9.23 7.42 -13.10
C GLY A 111 -8.09 7.68 -12.10
N PHE A 112 -8.07 6.97 -10.99
CA PHE A 112 -7.10 7.22 -9.91
C PHE A 112 -5.66 7.15 -10.41
N PHE A 113 -5.32 6.09 -11.15
CA PHE A 113 -3.94 5.89 -11.60
C PHE A 113 -3.51 6.90 -12.67
N GLU A 114 -4.47 7.48 -13.39
CA GLU A 114 -4.19 8.47 -14.43
C GLU A 114 -3.77 9.82 -13.88
N ASP A 115 -4.00 10.06 -12.60
CA ASP A 115 -3.61 11.32 -11.94
C ASP A 115 -2.10 11.40 -11.65
N PHE A 116 -1.38 10.29 -11.84
CA PHE A 116 0.05 10.23 -11.53
C PHE A 116 0.90 10.23 -12.78
N ASP A 117 2.05 10.90 -12.72
CA ASP A 117 3.02 10.93 -13.82
C ASP A 117 3.69 9.59 -13.99
N ARG A 118 3.83 8.85 -12.90
CA ARG A 118 4.50 7.54 -12.88
C ARG A 118 3.88 6.67 -11.81
N VAL A 119 3.70 5.39 -12.13
CA VAL A 119 3.17 4.40 -11.18
C VAL A 119 4.15 3.24 -11.10
N VAL A 120 4.49 2.85 -9.87
CA VAL A 120 5.37 1.71 -9.59
C VAL A 120 4.60 0.71 -8.73
N PHE A 121 4.54 -0.54 -9.17
CA PHE A 121 3.97 -1.64 -8.39
C PHE A 121 5.09 -2.44 -7.76
N TYR A 122 5.02 -2.67 -6.46
CA TYR A 122 6.09 -3.34 -5.71
C TYR A 122 5.53 -4.44 -4.81
N GLY A 123 6.27 -5.54 -4.72
CA GLY A 123 6.00 -6.59 -3.75
C GLY A 123 7.10 -7.61 -3.71
N ALA A 124 7.18 -8.39 -2.64
CA ALA A 124 8.17 -9.45 -2.46
C ALA A 124 7.46 -10.77 -2.13
N GLY A 125 7.97 -11.89 -2.63
CA GLY A 125 7.36 -13.20 -2.44
C GLY A 125 5.95 -13.27 -3.04
N PRO A 126 4.93 -13.73 -2.28
CA PRO A 126 3.53 -13.70 -2.74
C PRO A 126 3.04 -12.29 -3.07
N CYS A 127 3.56 -11.28 -2.38
CA CYS A 127 3.25 -9.88 -2.68
C CYS A 127 3.83 -9.46 -4.04
N GLY A 128 4.95 -10.04 -4.45
CA GLY A 128 5.52 -9.81 -5.77
C GLY A 128 4.63 -10.35 -6.89
N TYR A 129 4.00 -11.49 -6.66
CA TYR A 129 2.99 -12.01 -7.57
C TYR A 129 1.83 -11.03 -7.72
N ALA A 130 1.33 -10.50 -6.60
CA ALA A 130 0.24 -9.53 -6.62
C ALA A 130 0.64 -8.25 -7.36
N ALA A 131 1.86 -7.74 -7.12
CA ALA A 131 2.35 -6.55 -7.80
C ALA A 131 2.31 -6.73 -9.33
N ALA A 132 2.78 -7.88 -9.81
CA ALA A 132 2.76 -8.19 -11.24
C ALA A 132 1.32 -8.34 -11.77
N ALA A 133 0.48 -9.08 -11.04
CA ALA A 133 -0.88 -9.36 -11.48
C ALA A 133 -1.73 -8.10 -11.54
N TYR A 134 -1.62 -7.22 -10.55
CA TYR A 134 -2.44 -5.99 -10.49
C TYR A 134 -1.89 -4.84 -11.33
N SER A 135 -0.66 -4.94 -11.84
CA SER A 135 -0.05 -3.86 -12.62
C SER A 135 -0.82 -3.52 -13.90
N VAL A 136 -1.67 -4.42 -14.37
CA VAL A 136 -2.53 -4.17 -15.53
C VAL A 136 -3.49 -3.01 -15.28
N ALA A 137 -3.74 -2.65 -14.03
CA ALA A 137 -4.60 -1.52 -13.67
C ALA A 137 -4.02 -0.17 -14.12
N ALA A 138 -2.70 -0.09 -14.31
CA ALA A 138 -2.02 1.14 -14.72
C ALA A 138 -1.09 0.82 -15.89
N PRO A 139 -1.59 0.84 -17.14
CA PRO A 139 -0.74 0.56 -18.30
C PRO A 139 0.48 1.48 -18.34
N GLY A 140 1.63 0.88 -18.58
CA GLY A 140 2.91 1.60 -18.56
C GLY A 140 3.57 1.68 -17.20
N ALA A 141 2.97 1.09 -16.16
CA ALA A 141 3.59 1.06 -14.83
C ALA A 141 4.87 0.23 -14.81
N THR A 142 5.78 0.60 -13.91
CA THR A 142 6.96 -0.20 -13.60
C THR A 142 6.58 -1.22 -12.54
N VAL A 143 7.04 -2.46 -12.70
CA VAL A 143 6.82 -3.53 -11.72
C VAL A 143 8.14 -3.94 -11.11
N VAL A 144 8.21 -3.91 -9.78
CA VAL A 144 9.36 -4.40 -9.02
C VAL A 144 8.88 -5.56 -8.16
N ALA A 145 9.11 -6.77 -8.63
CA ALA A 145 8.72 -7.99 -7.91
C ALA A 145 10.00 -8.69 -7.46
N ILE A 146 10.16 -8.80 -6.13
CA ILE A 146 11.35 -9.40 -5.55
C ILE A 146 11.02 -10.83 -5.14
N GLN A 147 11.75 -11.80 -5.71
CA GLN A 147 11.54 -13.23 -5.45
C GLN A 147 10.07 -13.62 -5.54
N PRO A 148 9.38 -13.28 -6.66
CA PRO A 148 7.97 -13.57 -6.76
C PRO A 148 7.74 -15.07 -6.76
N GLN A 149 6.68 -15.49 -6.06
CA GLN A 149 6.25 -16.88 -6.07
C GLN A 149 5.05 -17.01 -7.00
N ALA A 150 5.12 -17.98 -7.90
CA ALA A 150 3.96 -18.36 -8.66
C ALA A 150 3.05 -19.22 -7.79
N THR A 151 1.76 -19.22 -8.08
CA THR A 151 0.84 -20.08 -7.36
C THR A 151 1.07 -21.53 -7.74
N LEU A 152 0.89 -22.37 -6.78
CA LEU A 152 0.91 -23.80 -7.01
C LEU A 152 -0.47 -24.28 -7.44
#